data_4bbbb4ee6ddedc74aef006a47581379b
#
_entry.id   4bbbb4ee6ddedc74aef006a47581379b
#
_cell.length_a   1.000
_cell.length_b   1.000
_cell.length_c   1.000
_cell.angle_alpha   90.00
_cell.angle_beta   90.00
_cell.angle_gamma   90.00
#
_symmetry.space_group_name_H-M   'P 1'
#
loop_
_entity.id
_entity.type
_entity.pdbx_description
1 polymer ?
#
loop_
_entity_poly.entity_id
_entity_poly.type
_entity_poly.pdbx_seq_one_letter_code
_entity_poly.pdbx_strand_id
1 'polypeptide(L)'
;MNDRGYHTIWDITGANAQLLSNDKALHCFFLSALQASGFTVISDMIHKFSSGGEGVTGLFLLSESHLSYHTYPERGYISIDVYTCGKSNQSINEGISEFFGTDVQINRRTLLRGSAVNDPGGVRHAVAR
;
A
#
# COMPACT_ATOMS: atom_id res chain seq x y z
N MET A 1 -10.84 24.21 -4.43
CA MET A 1 -10.67 22.78 -4.72
C MET A 1 -10.54 22.00 -3.41
N ASN A 2 -11.17 20.85 -3.35
CA ASN A 2 -11.10 20.01 -2.16
C ASN A 2 -9.82 19.18 -2.21
N ASP A 3 -8.97 19.35 -1.21
CA ASP A 3 -7.70 18.61 -1.14
C ASP A 3 -7.77 17.43 -0.18
N ARG A 4 -8.99 16.99 0.17
CA ARG A 4 -9.17 15.86 1.08
C ARG A 4 -8.64 14.58 0.45
N GLY A 5 -7.89 13.83 1.23
CA GLY A 5 -7.36 12.56 0.80
C GLY A 5 -7.52 11.49 1.86
N TYR A 6 -7.38 10.26 1.42
CA TYR A 6 -7.47 9.10 2.30
C TYR A 6 -6.18 8.31 2.14
N HIS A 7 -5.51 8.06 3.25
CA HIS A 7 -4.24 7.33 3.25
C HIS A 7 -4.45 6.02 3.99
N THR A 8 -4.51 4.93 3.25
CA THR A 8 -4.72 3.61 3.83
C THR A 8 -3.39 2.87 3.92
N ILE A 9 -3.16 2.26 5.07
CA ILE A 9 -1.92 1.57 5.40
C ILE A 9 -2.26 0.13 5.75
N TRP A 10 -1.55 -0.83 5.16
CA TRP A 10 -1.65 -2.24 5.52
C TRP A 10 -0.30 -2.70 6.03
N ASP A 11 -0.30 -3.34 7.18
CA ASP A 11 0.85 -4.08 7.69
C ASP A 11 0.45 -5.54 7.73
N ILE A 12 1.13 -6.37 6.97
CA ILE A 12 0.78 -7.78 6.83
C ILE A 12 1.94 -8.62 7.31
N THR A 13 1.66 -9.53 8.26
CA THR A 13 2.66 -10.43 8.80
C THR A 13 2.26 -11.87 8.54
N GLY A 14 3.24 -12.77 8.56
CA GLY A 14 3.00 -14.18 8.31
C GLY A 14 2.93 -14.54 6.84
N ALA A 15 3.43 -13.68 5.97
CA ALA A 15 3.40 -13.94 4.54
C ALA A 15 4.56 -14.84 4.12
N ASN A 16 4.36 -15.57 3.03
CA ASN A 16 5.34 -16.50 2.49
C ASN A 16 6.57 -15.77 1.99
N ALA A 17 7.76 -16.19 2.44
CA ALA A 17 9.00 -15.51 2.09
C ALA A 17 9.29 -15.55 0.59
N GLN A 18 8.98 -16.66 -0.07
CA GLN A 18 9.21 -16.78 -1.50
C GLN A 18 8.32 -15.83 -2.29
N LEU A 19 7.08 -15.65 -1.84
CA LEU A 19 6.18 -14.69 -2.46
C LEU A 19 6.69 -13.28 -2.26
N LEU A 20 7.17 -12.95 -1.07
CA LEU A 20 7.65 -11.61 -0.74
C LEU A 20 8.95 -11.25 -1.46
N SER A 21 9.67 -12.21 -2.00
CA SER A 21 10.86 -11.94 -2.80
C SER A 21 10.60 -12.05 -4.31
N ASN A 22 9.36 -12.35 -4.69
CA ASN A 22 9.00 -12.50 -6.10
C ASN A 22 8.53 -11.15 -6.64
N ASP A 23 9.49 -10.37 -7.14
CA ASP A 23 9.21 -9.01 -7.60
C ASP A 23 8.19 -8.97 -8.73
N LYS A 24 8.25 -9.93 -9.65
CA LYS A 24 7.32 -9.93 -10.77
C LYS A 24 5.89 -10.22 -10.33
N ALA A 25 5.72 -11.20 -9.46
CA ALA A 25 4.39 -11.56 -8.98
C ALA A 25 3.78 -10.42 -8.15
N LEU A 26 4.59 -9.80 -7.29
CA LEU A 26 4.13 -8.67 -6.49
C LEU A 26 3.69 -7.49 -7.35
N HIS A 27 4.54 -7.12 -8.30
CA HIS A 27 4.25 -5.96 -9.14
C HIS A 27 3.02 -6.19 -10.00
N CYS A 28 2.90 -7.39 -10.56
CA CYS A 28 1.73 -7.75 -11.36
C CYS A 28 0.45 -7.71 -10.52
N PHE A 29 0.51 -8.21 -9.29
CA PHE A 29 -0.63 -8.17 -8.40
C PHE A 29 -1.08 -6.73 -8.11
N PHE A 30 -0.15 -5.87 -7.72
CA PHE A 30 -0.51 -4.48 -7.41
C PHE A 30 -1.02 -3.73 -8.63
N LEU A 31 -0.40 -3.94 -9.79
CA LEU A 31 -0.87 -3.31 -11.02
C LEU A 31 -2.30 -3.72 -11.34
N SER A 32 -2.58 -5.02 -11.25
CA SER A 32 -3.92 -5.53 -11.52
C SER A 32 -4.94 -4.98 -10.53
N ALA A 33 -4.58 -4.92 -9.26
CA ALA A 33 -5.48 -4.41 -8.23
C ALA A 33 -5.80 -2.93 -8.44
N LEU A 34 -4.78 -2.15 -8.84
CA LEU A 34 -4.98 -0.73 -9.13
C LEU A 34 -5.88 -0.54 -10.34
N GLN A 35 -5.68 -1.32 -11.39
CA GLN A 35 -6.51 -1.23 -12.58
C GLN A 35 -7.95 -1.63 -12.28
N ALA A 36 -8.13 -2.67 -11.47
CA ALA A 36 -9.47 -3.11 -11.07
C ALA A 36 -10.19 -2.06 -10.23
N SER A 37 -9.44 -1.22 -9.53
CA SER A 37 -10.00 -0.13 -8.72
C SER A 37 -10.25 1.14 -9.54
N GLY A 38 -9.91 1.13 -10.82
CA GLY A 38 -10.14 2.28 -11.69
C GLY A 38 -9.05 3.34 -11.61
N PHE A 39 -7.91 3.03 -11.01
CA PHE A 39 -6.80 3.97 -10.98
C PHE A 39 -6.09 4.02 -12.33
N THR A 40 -5.59 5.20 -12.68
CA THR A 40 -4.75 5.38 -13.86
C THR A 40 -3.30 5.40 -13.40
N VAL A 41 -2.53 4.41 -13.83
CA VAL A 41 -1.11 4.33 -13.49
C VAL A 41 -0.33 5.19 -14.48
N ILE A 42 0.35 6.21 -13.97
CA ILE A 42 1.15 7.11 -14.79
C ILE A 42 2.56 6.56 -14.96
N SER A 43 3.13 6.03 -13.89
CA SER A 43 4.49 5.51 -13.91
C SER A 43 4.66 4.54 -12.75
N ASP A 44 5.66 3.70 -12.85
CA ASP A 44 5.93 2.74 -11.80
C ASP A 44 7.43 2.45 -11.74
N MET A 45 7.89 2.03 -10.57
CA MET A 45 9.27 1.64 -10.35
C MET A 45 9.28 0.46 -9.40
N ILE A 46 10.28 -0.40 -9.59
CA ILE A 46 10.45 -1.55 -8.74
C ILE A 46 11.95 -1.78 -8.53
N HIS A 47 12.31 -2.13 -7.32
CA HIS A 47 13.69 -2.44 -6.98
C HIS A 47 13.71 -3.70 -6.12
N LYS A 48 14.48 -4.68 -6.56
CA LYS A 48 14.69 -5.89 -5.77
C LYS A 48 16.09 -5.86 -5.19
N PHE A 49 16.19 -6.01 -3.88
CA PHE A 49 17.48 -6.01 -3.20
C PHE A 49 18.15 -7.36 -3.41
N SER A 50 19.46 -7.34 -3.59
CA SER A 50 20.22 -8.55 -3.88
C SER A 50 20.74 -9.25 -2.62
N SER A 51 20.52 -8.66 -1.45
CA SER A 51 20.99 -9.20 -0.18
C SER A 51 19.94 -8.95 0.90
N GLY A 52 20.18 -9.51 2.08
CA GLY A 52 19.30 -9.24 3.21
C GLY A 52 17.90 -9.79 3.07
N GLY A 53 17.73 -10.97 2.47
CA GLY A 53 16.41 -11.57 2.32
C GLY A 53 15.77 -11.31 0.97
N GLU A 54 16.41 -10.51 0.13
CA GLU A 54 15.93 -10.20 -1.22
C GLU A 54 14.57 -9.49 -1.23
N GLY A 55 14.44 -8.50 -0.36
CA GLY A 55 13.22 -7.71 -0.32
C GLY A 55 12.98 -6.91 -1.58
N VAL A 56 11.75 -6.44 -1.74
CA VAL A 56 11.31 -5.69 -2.92
C VAL A 56 10.69 -4.39 -2.46
N THR A 57 11.02 -3.31 -3.13
CA THR A 57 10.34 -2.03 -2.97
C THR A 57 9.68 -1.67 -4.29
N GLY A 58 8.41 -1.31 -4.26
CA GLY A 58 7.69 -0.90 -5.45
C GLY A 58 6.91 0.37 -5.22
N LEU A 59 6.73 1.12 -6.29
CA LEU A 59 6.06 2.42 -6.23
C LEU A 59 5.27 2.61 -7.51
N PHE A 60 4.03 3.04 -7.37
CA PHE A 60 3.17 3.41 -8.48
C PHE A 60 2.75 4.86 -8.34
N LEU A 61 3.05 5.66 -9.35
CA LEU A 61 2.54 7.01 -9.46
C LEU A 61 1.20 6.95 -10.16
N LEU A 62 0.18 7.41 -9.48
CA LEU A 62 -1.18 7.43 -10.00
C LEU A 62 -1.60 8.88 -10.22
N SER A 63 -2.66 9.10 -10.99
CA SER A 63 -3.17 10.46 -11.15
C SER A 63 -3.63 10.97 -9.79
N GLU A 64 -2.91 11.94 -9.23
CA GLU A 64 -3.19 12.57 -7.92
C GLU A 64 -3.13 11.59 -6.74
N SER A 65 -2.38 10.50 -6.87
CA SER A 65 -2.28 9.54 -5.79
C SER A 65 -1.06 8.66 -5.99
N HIS A 66 -0.87 7.70 -5.10
CA HIS A 66 0.22 6.74 -5.24
C HIS A 66 -0.07 5.48 -4.43
N LEU A 67 0.64 4.41 -4.80
CA LEU A 67 0.72 3.19 -4.01
C LEU A 67 2.18 2.84 -3.84
N SER A 68 2.58 2.46 -2.64
CA SER A 68 3.93 1.95 -2.40
C SER A 68 3.87 0.67 -1.57
N TYR A 69 4.89 -0.17 -1.72
CA TYR A 69 5.01 -1.38 -0.92
C TYR A 69 6.48 -1.70 -0.68
N HIS A 70 6.75 -2.33 0.47
CA HIS A 70 8.09 -2.75 0.86
C HIS A 70 7.98 -4.13 1.50
N THR A 71 8.77 -5.09 1.02
CA THR A 71 8.73 -6.43 1.58
C THR A 71 9.98 -6.74 2.37
N TYR A 72 9.78 -7.55 3.41
CA TYR A 72 10.83 -8.04 4.29
C TYR A 72 10.65 -9.55 4.39
N PRO A 73 11.13 -10.31 3.36
CA PRO A 73 10.87 -11.75 3.30
C PRO A 73 11.37 -12.50 4.53
N GLU A 74 12.49 -12.07 5.09
CA GLU A 74 13.07 -12.71 6.26
C GLU A 74 12.19 -12.58 7.50
N ARG A 75 11.24 -11.65 7.48
CA ARG A 75 10.31 -11.44 8.59
C ARG A 75 8.88 -11.80 8.23
N GLY A 76 8.64 -12.27 7.01
CA GLY A 76 7.29 -12.54 6.55
C GLY A 76 6.40 -11.31 6.53
N TYR A 77 6.97 -10.14 6.30
CA TYR A 77 6.28 -8.85 6.47
C TYR A 77 6.27 -8.06 5.18
N ILE A 78 5.14 -7.42 4.90
CA ILE A 78 5.04 -6.43 3.83
C ILE A 78 4.26 -5.22 4.36
N SER A 79 4.77 -4.04 4.06
CA SER A 79 4.05 -2.78 4.29
C SER A 79 3.53 -2.26 2.97
N ILE A 80 2.27 -1.81 2.96
CA ILE A 80 1.62 -1.29 1.77
C ILE A 80 0.92 -0.01 2.17
N ASP A 81 0.99 1.02 1.31
CA ASP A 81 0.16 2.19 1.51
C ASP A 81 -0.40 2.69 0.20
N VAL A 82 -1.61 3.25 0.28
CA VAL A 82 -2.29 3.89 -0.84
C VAL A 82 -2.80 5.24 -0.38
N TYR A 83 -2.38 6.28 -1.08
CA TYR A 83 -2.92 7.61 -0.87
C TYR A 83 -3.82 7.94 -2.05
N THR A 84 -5.08 8.28 -1.78
CA THR A 84 -6.05 8.53 -2.85
C THR A 84 -6.91 9.73 -2.51
N CYS A 85 -7.37 10.41 -3.54
CA CYS A 85 -8.22 11.58 -3.41
C CYS A 85 -9.70 11.24 -3.63
N GLY A 86 -10.13 10.09 -3.14
CA GLY A 86 -11.54 9.74 -3.16
C GLY A 86 -11.91 8.45 -3.85
N LYS A 87 -10.98 7.82 -4.58
CA LYS A 87 -11.27 6.52 -5.15
C LYS A 87 -11.23 5.44 -4.08
N SER A 88 -12.11 4.46 -4.22
CA SER A 88 -12.17 3.36 -3.29
C SER A 88 -10.96 2.44 -3.45
N ASN A 89 -10.43 1.96 -2.35
CA ASN A 89 -9.38 0.95 -2.35
C ASN A 89 -9.93 -0.44 -1.98
N GLN A 90 -11.23 -0.64 -2.14
CA GLN A 90 -11.86 -1.90 -1.75
C GLN A 90 -11.33 -3.09 -2.54
N SER A 91 -11.15 -2.93 -3.85
CA SER A 91 -10.61 -4.02 -4.67
C SER A 91 -9.18 -4.38 -4.27
N ILE A 92 -8.41 -3.39 -3.85
CA ILE A 92 -7.05 -3.63 -3.35
C ILE A 92 -7.13 -4.44 -2.06
N ASN A 93 -8.00 -4.04 -1.15
CA ASN A 93 -8.14 -4.73 0.12
C ASN A 93 -8.58 -6.18 -0.06
N GLU A 94 -9.54 -6.42 -0.95
CA GLU A 94 -10.01 -7.77 -1.23
C GLU A 94 -8.91 -8.60 -1.90
N GLY A 95 -8.19 -8.01 -2.83
CA GLY A 95 -7.11 -8.70 -3.53
C GLY A 95 -5.97 -9.09 -2.61
N ILE A 96 -5.69 -8.28 -1.60
CA ILE A 96 -4.66 -8.58 -0.62
C ILE A 96 -4.97 -9.91 0.08
N SER A 97 -6.20 -10.09 0.52
CA SER A 97 -6.60 -11.32 1.20
C SER A 97 -6.44 -12.54 0.30
N GLU A 98 -6.79 -12.40 -0.97
CA GLU A 98 -6.65 -13.50 -1.91
C GLU A 98 -5.18 -13.79 -2.22
N PHE A 99 -4.39 -12.75 -2.44
CA PHE A 99 -3.02 -12.91 -2.90
C PHE A 99 -2.10 -13.48 -1.81
N PHE A 100 -2.24 -12.98 -0.59
CA PHE A 100 -1.36 -13.40 0.51
C PHE A 100 -1.90 -14.60 1.29
N GLY A 101 -3.15 -14.98 1.08
CA GLY A 101 -3.74 -16.14 1.72
C GLY A 101 -4.42 -15.80 3.03
N THR A 102 -5.06 -16.81 3.61
CA THR A 102 -5.87 -16.63 4.82
C THR A 102 -5.08 -16.76 6.10
N ASP A 103 -3.82 -17.21 6.02
CA ASP A 103 -2.99 -17.43 7.21
C ASP A 103 -2.24 -16.19 7.65
N VAL A 104 -2.32 -15.11 6.89
CA VAL A 104 -1.63 -13.88 7.24
C VAL A 104 -2.46 -13.05 8.21
N GLN A 105 -1.77 -12.22 8.99
CA GLN A 105 -2.43 -11.22 9.81
C GLN A 105 -2.35 -9.88 9.12
N ILE A 106 -3.49 -9.21 8.98
CA ILE A 106 -3.59 -7.94 8.29
C ILE A 106 -4.03 -6.87 9.27
N ASN A 107 -3.21 -5.84 9.42
CA ASN A 107 -3.57 -4.65 10.18
C ASN A 107 -3.76 -3.52 9.20
N ARG A 108 -4.98 -3.01 9.08
CA ARG A 108 -5.34 -1.97 8.12
C ARG A 108 -5.85 -0.74 8.85
N ARG A 109 -5.34 0.43 8.46
CA ARG A 109 -5.79 1.70 9.01
C ARG A 109 -5.94 2.71 7.89
N THR A 110 -6.91 3.60 8.01
CA THR A 110 -7.11 4.69 7.06
C THR A 110 -7.04 6.01 7.80
N LEU A 111 -6.22 6.91 7.29
CA LEU A 111 -6.07 8.27 7.83
C LEU A 111 -6.71 9.24 6.88
N LEU A 112 -7.48 10.17 7.42
CA LEU A 112 -8.06 11.26 6.65
C LEU A 112 -7.03 12.38 6.56
N ARG A 113 -6.78 12.86 5.36
CA ARG A 113 -5.78 13.88 5.09
C ARG A 113 -6.42 15.07 4.38
N GLY A 114 -5.83 16.24 4.52
CA GLY A 114 -6.30 17.43 3.84
C GLY A 114 -6.10 18.67 4.70
N SER A 115 -6.10 19.83 4.07
CA SER A 115 -5.85 21.09 4.78
C SER A 115 -7.01 21.49 5.69
N ALA A 116 -8.23 21.04 5.38
CA ALA A 116 -9.42 21.40 6.15
C ALA A 116 -9.89 20.31 7.10
N VAL A 117 -9.08 19.27 7.30
CA VAL A 117 -9.46 18.19 8.19
C VAL A 117 -9.27 18.62 9.63
N ASN A 118 -10.34 18.51 10.42
CA ASN A 118 -10.29 18.73 11.85
C ASN A 118 -10.40 17.41 12.56
N ASP A 119 -9.44 17.17 13.41
CA ASP A 119 -9.46 16.00 14.27
C ASP A 119 -9.90 16.46 15.66
N PRO A 120 -11.09 16.10 16.13
CA PRO A 120 -11.54 16.52 17.44
C PRO A 120 -10.60 16.11 18.56
N GLY A 121 -9.82 15.06 18.36
CA GLY A 121 -8.84 14.65 19.34
C GLY A 121 -7.55 15.41 19.30
N GLY A 122 -7.39 16.30 18.38
CA GLY A 122 -6.18 17.10 18.26
C GLY A 122 -4.98 16.36 17.71
N VAL A 123 -5.18 15.19 17.19
CA VAL A 123 -4.08 14.37 16.70
C VAL A 123 -3.32 15.07 15.59
N ARG A 124 -4.02 15.82 14.79
CA ARG A 124 -3.39 16.47 13.67
C ARG A 124 -2.31 17.46 14.09
N HIS A 125 -2.53 18.17 15.20
CA HIS A 125 -1.47 19.06 15.62
C HIS A 125 -0.30 18.33 16.18
N ALA A 126 -0.51 17.22 16.81
CA ALA A 126 0.61 16.45 17.34
C ALA A 126 1.55 16.00 16.24
N VAL A 127 0.99 15.78 15.09
CA VAL A 127 1.78 15.35 13.96
C VAL A 127 2.53 16.50 13.33
N ALA A 128 2.00 17.63 13.42
CA ALA A 128 2.54 18.74 12.75
C ALA A 128 3.87 19.08 13.30
N ARG A 129 4.52 18.68 13.09
CA ARG A 129 5.63 19.09 13.21
C ARG A 129 6.39 19.04 13.85
#